data_7ecb36bfb4329264095b0b36fd6c0f9f
#
_entry.id   7ecb36bfb4329264095b0b36fd6c0f9f
#
_cell.length_a   1.000
_cell.length_b   1.000
_cell.length_c   1.000
_cell.angle_alpha   90.00
_cell.angle_beta   90.00
_cell.angle_gamma   90.00
#
_symmetry.space_group_name_H-M   'P 1'
#
loop_
_entity.id
_entity.type
_entity.pdbx_description
1 polymer ?
#
loop_
_entity_poly.entity_id
_entity_poly.type
_entity_poly.pdbx_seq_one_letter_code
_entity_poly.pdbx_strand_id
1 'polypeptide(L)'
;MQVFFFLQVTFFALDTMARTKRAKVVSLTQTKAKTREHKENLIETIRESANQYAYVWIFAVSNMRNTYLGEVRKLWTGSKIFFGKLRVIAKALGETPEEEIRPGLGQIAKRLRGNVGLLFTDSPPAEVLDWCMDYRRLDYARMGLSLIHIS
;
A
#
# COMPACT_ATOMS: atom_id res chain seq x y z
N MET A 1 21.42 -9.00 49.99
CA MET A 1 21.89 -8.18 48.87
C MET A 1 20.65 -7.70 48.14
N GLN A 2 20.16 -6.49 48.50
CA GLN A 2 18.94 -5.90 47.93
C GLN A 2 19.34 -5.12 46.70
N VAL A 3 18.72 -5.45 45.57
CA VAL A 3 18.86 -4.71 44.30
C VAL A 3 17.74 -3.68 44.27
N PHE A 4 18.07 -2.42 44.46
CA PHE A 4 17.14 -1.30 44.27
C PHE A 4 16.92 -1.07 42.79
N PHE A 5 15.72 -1.33 42.31
CA PHE A 5 15.28 -0.92 40.99
C PHE A 5 14.85 0.56 41.06
N PHE A 6 15.66 1.46 40.53
CA PHE A 6 15.29 2.85 40.33
C PHE A 6 14.39 2.96 39.11
N LEU A 7 13.09 3.10 39.34
CA LEU A 7 12.13 3.40 38.30
C LEU A 7 12.24 4.92 37.99
N GLN A 8 13.02 5.25 36.98
CA GLN A 8 13.13 6.62 36.50
C GLN A 8 11.92 6.91 35.61
N VAL A 9 10.85 7.46 36.19
CA VAL A 9 9.71 7.98 35.48
C VAL A 9 10.13 9.30 34.84
N THR A 10 10.56 9.25 33.59
CA THR A 10 10.70 10.46 32.77
C THR A 10 9.30 10.94 32.41
N PHE A 11 8.87 11.96 33.12
CA PHE A 11 7.65 12.71 32.79
C PHE A 11 7.92 13.46 31.48
N PHE A 12 7.49 12.87 30.37
CA PHE A 12 7.46 13.55 29.08
C PHE A 12 6.28 14.52 29.13
N ALA A 13 6.55 15.77 29.50
CA ALA A 13 5.58 16.84 29.33
C ALA A 13 5.31 16.99 27.85
N LEU A 14 4.17 16.45 27.40
CA LEU A 14 3.59 16.72 26.11
C LEU A 14 3.20 18.21 26.09
N ASP A 15 4.13 19.01 25.61
CA ASP A 15 3.89 20.43 25.33
C ASP A 15 2.92 20.50 24.15
N THR A 16 1.66 20.30 24.44
CA THR A 16 0.55 20.54 23.52
C THR A 16 0.32 22.03 23.40
N MET A 17 1.31 22.72 22.82
CA MET A 17 1.10 24.08 22.37
C MET A 17 -0.03 24.10 21.36
N ALA A 18 -1.14 24.67 21.73
CA ALA A 18 -2.27 24.91 20.84
C ALA A 18 -1.77 25.68 19.61
N ARG A 19 -1.59 25.00 18.49
CA ARG A 19 -1.19 25.62 17.23
C ARG A 19 -2.26 26.61 16.82
N THR A 20 -1.97 27.88 16.96
CA THR A 20 -2.86 28.95 16.49
C THR A 20 -3.11 28.78 14.99
N LYS A 21 -4.32 29.07 14.53
CA LYS A 21 -4.70 28.97 13.10
C LYS A 21 -3.76 29.78 12.18
N ARG A 22 -3.07 30.79 12.71
CA ARG A 22 -2.10 31.63 11.98
C ARG A 22 -0.77 30.93 11.68
N ALA A 23 -0.39 29.89 12.43
CA ALA A 23 0.86 29.13 12.24
C ALA A 23 0.71 27.95 11.27
N LYS A 24 -0.43 27.80 10.59
CA LYS A 24 -0.64 26.76 9.62
C LYS A 24 0.16 27.07 8.35
N VAL A 25 1.28 26.37 8.18
CA VAL A 25 2.04 26.40 6.92
C VAL A 25 1.15 25.82 5.83
N VAL A 26 0.68 26.66 4.92
CA VAL A 26 -0.09 26.21 3.76
C VAL A 26 0.91 25.73 2.72
N SER A 27 0.95 24.42 2.49
CA SER A 27 1.73 23.85 1.39
C SER A 27 1.04 24.18 0.07
N LEU A 28 1.77 24.71 -0.91
CA LEU A 28 1.27 24.96 -2.26
C LEU A 28 0.80 23.70 -2.98
N THR A 29 1.28 22.52 -2.53
CA THR A 29 0.93 21.20 -3.03
C THR A 29 -0.09 20.48 -2.15
N GLN A 30 -0.83 21.19 -1.31
CA GLN A 30 -1.81 20.56 -0.42
C GLN A 30 -2.96 19.97 -1.23
N THR A 31 -2.95 18.64 -1.37
CA THR A 31 -4.08 17.91 -1.93
C THR A 31 -5.23 17.85 -0.92
N LYS A 32 -6.47 17.89 -1.40
CA LYS A 32 -7.65 17.72 -0.55
C LYS A 32 -7.59 16.36 0.16
N ALA A 33 -7.99 16.32 1.43
CA ALA A 33 -8.08 15.06 2.17
C ALA A 33 -9.04 14.10 1.45
N LYS A 34 -8.62 12.83 1.28
CA LYS A 34 -9.48 11.80 0.69
C LYS A 34 -10.67 11.55 1.61
N THR A 35 -11.86 11.84 1.11
CA THR A 35 -13.13 11.72 1.84
C THR A 35 -13.53 10.26 2.05
N ARG A 36 -14.58 10.02 2.84
CA ARG A 36 -15.18 8.70 3.03
C ARG A 36 -15.67 8.12 1.70
N GLU A 37 -16.32 8.92 0.90
CA GLU A 37 -16.81 8.58 -0.43
C GLU A 37 -15.70 7.99 -1.33
N HIS A 38 -14.51 8.62 -1.35
CA HIS A 38 -13.37 8.09 -2.11
C HIS A 38 -12.93 6.69 -1.66
N LYS A 39 -13.09 6.35 -0.37
CA LYS A 39 -12.77 5.00 0.12
C LYS A 39 -13.86 4.01 -0.25
N GLU A 40 -15.11 4.43 -0.21
CA GLU A 40 -16.26 3.62 -0.62
C GLU A 40 -16.16 3.28 -2.12
N ASN A 41 -15.89 4.27 -2.97
CA ASN A 41 -15.64 4.06 -4.40
C ASN A 41 -14.46 3.11 -4.65
N LEU A 42 -13.38 3.22 -3.86
CA LEU A 42 -12.24 2.28 -3.99
C LEU A 42 -12.65 0.85 -3.64
N ILE A 43 -13.44 0.66 -2.59
CA ILE A 43 -13.94 -0.67 -2.18
C ILE A 43 -14.80 -1.25 -3.30
N GLU A 44 -15.70 -0.47 -3.86
CA GLU A 44 -16.60 -0.88 -4.93
C GLU A 44 -15.81 -1.26 -6.18
N THR A 45 -14.88 -0.42 -6.61
CA THR A 45 -14.02 -0.72 -7.78
C THR A 45 -13.18 -1.98 -7.59
N ILE A 46 -12.68 -2.25 -6.37
CA ILE A 46 -11.94 -3.49 -6.08
C ILE A 46 -12.88 -4.70 -6.15
N ARG A 47 -14.10 -4.58 -5.62
CA ARG A 47 -15.11 -5.65 -5.67
C ARG A 47 -15.54 -5.99 -7.09
N GLU A 48 -15.77 -4.97 -7.91
CA GLU A 48 -16.05 -5.15 -9.34
C GLU A 48 -14.89 -5.85 -10.04
N SER A 49 -13.66 -5.41 -9.78
CA SER A 49 -12.46 -6.03 -10.37
C SER A 49 -12.27 -7.47 -9.92
N ALA A 50 -12.56 -7.79 -8.65
CA ALA A 50 -12.50 -9.16 -8.15
C ALA A 50 -13.52 -10.09 -8.83
N ASN A 51 -14.65 -9.56 -9.31
CA ASN A 51 -15.63 -10.31 -10.09
C ASN A 51 -15.26 -10.42 -11.57
N GLN A 52 -14.62 -9.39 -12.12
CA GLN A 52 -14.29 -9.29 -13.54
C GLN A 52 -13.07 -10.15 -13.94
N TYR A 53 -11.99 -10.10 -13.13
CA TYR A 53 -10.70 -10.72 -13.47
C TYR A 53 -10.57 -12.14 -12.93
N ALA A 54 -9.83 -12.98 -13.66
CA ALA A 54 -9.59 -14.37 -13.27
C ALA A 54 -8.55 -14.51 -12.16
N TYR A 55 -7.49 -13.68 -12.19
CA TYR A 55 -6.35 -13.79 -11.28
C TYR A 55 -6.12 -12.52 -10.47
N VAL A 56 -5.74 -12.72 -9.21
CA VAL A 56 -5.35 -11.65 -8.26
C VAL A 56 -3.96 -11.92 -7.73
N TRP A 57 -3.09 -10.91 -7.83
CA TRP A 57 -1.72 -10.97 -7.35
C TRP A 57 -1.47 -9.93 -6.28
N ILE A 58 -0.68 -10.32 -5.27
CA ILE A 58 -0.08 -9.39 -4.33
C ILE A 58 1.36 -9.18 -4.73
N PHE A 59 1.76 -7.95 -4.89
CA PHE A 59 3.16 -7.60 -5.14
C PHE A 59 3.66 -6.58 -4.14
N ALA A 60 4.89 -6.76 -3.68
CA ALA A 60 5.57 -5.82 -2.80
C ALA A 60 6.30 -4.77 -3.63
N VAL A 61 6.29 -3.53 -3.14
CA VAL A 61 6.97 -2.41 -3.79
C VAL A 61 7.99 -1.83 -2.83
N SER A 62 9.25 -1.88 -3.24
CA SER A 62 10.35 -1.26 -2.50
C SER A 62 11.02 -0.21 -3.39
N ASN A 63 11.18 1.01 -2.86
CA ASN A 63 11.93 2.09 -3.47
C ASN A 63 11.54 2.50 -4.91
N MET A 64 10.38 2.07 -5.40
CA MET A 64 9.92 2.38 -6.75
C MET A 64 9.49 3.84 -6.90
N ARG A 65 9.75 4.42 -8.05
CA ARG A 65 9.23 5.74 -8.42
C ARG A 65 7.84 5.63 -9.02
N ASN A 66 6.99 6.62 -8.75
CA ASN A 66 5.63 6.67 -9.30
C ASN A 66 5.60 6.74 -10.83
N THR A 67 6.64 7.28 -11.46
CA THR A 67 6.79 7.32 -12.92
C THR A 67 6.82 5.92 -13.51
N TYR A 68 7.63 5.03 -12.93
CA TYR A 68 7.73 3.63 -13.38
C TYR A 68 6.44 2.85 -13.14
N LEU A 69 5.75 3.12 -12.03
CA LEU A 69 4.43 2.55 -11.80
C LEU A 69 3.42 3.00 -12.87
N GLY A 70 3.51 4.25 -13.31
CA GLY A 70 2.71 4.78 -14.43
C GLY A 70 3.01 4.07 -15.74
N GLU A 71 4.28 3.75 -16.02
CA GLU A 71 4.70 2.95 -17.19
C GLU A 71 4.17 1.52 -17.12
N VAL A 72 4.31 0.85 -15.96
CA VAL A 72 3.79 -0.50 -15.74
C VAL A 72 2.29 -0.57 -16.01
N ARG A 73 1.52 0.41 -15.52
CA ARG A 73 0.08 0.49 -15.79
C ARG A 73 -0.26 0.63 -17.28
N LYS A 74 0.60 1.30 -18.05
CA LYS A 74 0.44 1.44 -19.50
C LYS A 74 0.79 0.16 -20.25
N LEU A 75 1.83 -0.55 -19.79
CA LEU A 75 2.24 -1.82 -20.39
C LEU A 75 1.20 -2.92 -20.16
N TRP A 76 0.61 -2.95 -18.98
CA TRP A 76 -0.44 -3.90 -18.61
C TRP A 76 -1.84 -3.34 -18.91
N THR A 77 -2.05 -3.01 -20.18
CA THR A 77 -3.36 -2.57 -20.67
C THR A 77 -4.35 -3.74 -20.55
N GLY A 78 -5.47 -3.53 -19.86
CA GLY A 78 -6.44 -4.60 -19.58
C GLY A 78 -6.34 -5.19 -18.17
N SER A 79 -5.29 -4.85 -17.42
CA SER A 79 -5.16 -5.22 -16.01
C SER A 79 -5.36 -4.00 -15.11
N LYS A 80 -5.78 -4.23 -13.87
CA LYS A 80 -5.99 -3.14 -12.91
C LYS A 80 -5.02 -3.26 -11.74
N ILE A 81 -4.27 -2.19 -11.46
CA ILE A 81 -3.32 -2.12 -10.35
C ILE A 81 -3.85 -1.16 -9.29
N PHE A 82 -4.02 -1.66 -8.06
CA PHE A 82 -4.51 -0.91 -6.92
C PHE A 82 -3.42 -0.70 -5.88
N PHE A 83 -3.30 0.55 -5.44
CA PHE A 83 -2.55 0.94 -4.26
C PHE A 83 -3.44 1.76 -3.34
N GLY A 84 -3.38 1.46 -2.06
CA GLY A 84 -4.21 2.18 -1.10
C GLY A 84 -3.88 1.82 0.34
N LYS A 85 -4.74 2.27 1.24
CA LYS A 85 -4.63 1.84 2.64
C LYS A 85 -4.98 0.37 2.75
N LEU A 86 -4.07 -0.45 3.25
CA LEU A 86 -4.24 -1.91 3.33
C LEU A 86 -5.53 -2.34 4.03
N ARG A 87 -5.92 -1.64 5.10
CA ARG A 87 -7.20 -1.92 5.79
C ARG A 87 -8.43 -1.70 4.91
N VAL A 88 -8.38 -0.73 3.99
CA VAL A 88 -9.49 -0.48 3.05
C VAL A 88 -9.51 -1.58 2.00
N ILE A 89 -8.35 -1.98 1.51
CA ILE A 89 -8.20 -3.09 0.54
C ILE A 89 -8.63 -4.41 1.18
N ALA A 90 -8.19 -4.70 2.40
CA ALA A 90 -8.58 -5.90 3.13
C ALA A 90 -10.10 -5.99 3.33
N LYS A 91 -10.72 -4.88 3.73
CA LYS A 91 -12.19 -4.80 3.85
C LYS A 91 -12.89 -4.97 2.51
N ALA A 92 -12.30 -4.51 1.39
CA ALA A 92 -12.86 -4.70 0.06
C ALA A 92 -12.87 -6.18 -0.35
N LEU A 93 -11.80 -6.92 -0.02
CA LEU A 93 -11.66 -8.35 -0.34
C LEU A 93 -12.49 -9.26 0.58
N GLY A 94 -12.83 -8.77 1.80
CA GLY A 94 -13.51 -9.52 2.85
C GLY A 94 -12.52 -10.11 3.85
N GLU A 95 -12.57 -9.65 5.08
CA GLU A 95 -11.74 -10.19 6.18
C GLU A 95 -12.34 -11.47 6.76
N THR A 96 -13.65 -11.59 6.71
CA THR A 96 -14.40 -12.75 7.20
C THR A 96 -14.93 -13.59 6.05
N PRO A 97 -15.10 -14.91 6.23
CA PRO A 97 -15.62 -15.79 5.18
C PRO A 97 -17.02 -15.39 4.67
N GLU A 98 -17.79 -14.71 5.51
CA GLU A 98 -19.14 -14.22 5.17
C GLU A 98 -19.11 -12.99 4.26
N GLU A 99 -18.06 -12.18 4.35
CA GLU A 99 -17.88 -10.96 3.55
C GLU A 99 -17.07 -11.19 2.27
N GLU A 100 -16.48 -12.39 2.11
CA GLU A 100 -15.70 -12.74 0.92
C GLU A 100 -16.57 -12.74 -0.34
N ILE A 101 -16.11 -12.03 -1.37
CA ILE A 101 -16.80 -12.02 -2.68
C ILE A 101 -16.57 -13.35 -3.41
N ARG A 102 -15.35 -13.88 -3.31
CA ARG A 102 -14.95 -15.18 -3.84
C ARG A 102 -14.17 -15.95 -2.78
N PRO A 103 -14.31 -17.28 -2.73
CA PRO A 103 -13.60 -18.11 -1.77
C PRO A 103 -12.09 -17.96 -1.94
N GLY A 104 -11.40 -17.71 -0.84
CA GLY A 104 -9.95 -17.54 -0.80
C GLY A 104 -9.43 -16.09 -0.80
N LEU A 105 -10.26 -15.08 -1.11
CA LEU A 105 -9.83 -13.69 -1.07
C LEU A 105 -9.48 -13.21 0.35
N GLY A 106 -10.09 -13.76 1.38
CA GLY A 106 -9.75 -13.45 2.78
C GLY A 106 -8.35 -13.94 3.17
N GLN A 107 -7.82 -14.99 2.54
CA GLN A 107 -6.42 -15.38 2.73
C GLN A 107 -5.46 -14.32 2.16
N ILE A 108 -5.82 -13.73 1.03
CA ILE A 108 -5.09 -12.61 0.42
C ILE A 108 -5.15 -11.41 1.37
N ALA A 109 -6.33 -11.07 1.90
CA ALA A 109 -6.52 -9.96 2.83
C ALA A 109 -5.62 -10.08 4.06
N LYS A 110 -5.44 -11.28 4.63
CA LYS A 110 -4.57 -11.56 5.77
C LYS A 110 -3.07 -11.40 5.46
N ARG A 111 -2.68 -11.55 4.20
CA ARG A 111 -1.28 -11.43 3.73
C ARG A 111 -0.90 -9.99 3.37
N LEU A 112 -1.82 -9.05 3.34
CA LEU A 112 -1.57 -7.64 3.05
C LEU A 112 -0.78 -6.98 4.19
N ARG A 113 0.55 -6.95 4.08
CA ARG A 113 1.44 -6.32 5.07
C ARG A 113 2.52 -5.51 4.37
N GLY A 114 2.88 -4.35 4.93
CA GLY A 114 3.93 -3.47 4.39
C GLY A 114 3.48 -2.65 3.17
N ASN A 115 4.40 -2.37 2.25
CA ASN A 115 4.11 -1.65 1.01
C ASN A 115 3.73 -2.64 -0.09
N VAL A 116 2.47 -2.99 -0.17
CA VAL A 116 1.97 -3.93 -1.16
C VAL A 116 0.88 -3.31 -2.01
N GLY A 117 0.77 -3.80 -3.24
CA GLY A 117 -0.32 -3.50 -4.17
C GLY A 117 -1.03 -4.77 -4.60
N LEU A 118 -2.20 -4.59 -5.20
CA LEU A 118 -2.95 -5.65 -5.86
C LEU A 118 -2.91 -5.45 -7.37
N LEU A 119 -2.68 -6.53 -8.10
CA LEU A 119 -2.83 -6.61 -9.55
C LEU A 119 -3.95 -7.60 -9.87
N PHE A 120 -4.94 -7.14 -10.60
CA PHE A 120 -6.00 -7.95 -11.18
C PHE A 120 -5.73 -8.10 -12.68
N THR A 121 -5.70 -9.34 -13.17
CA THR A 121 -5.39 -9.63 -14.57
C THR A 121 -6.05 -10.93 -15.01
N ASP A 122 -6.25 -11.04 -16.32
CA ASP A 122 -6.70 -12.28 -16.96
C ASP A 122 -5.52 -13.06 -17.58
N SER A 123 -4.32 -12.47 -17.59
CA SER A 123 -3.10 -13.13 -18.09
C SER A 123 -2.73 -14.35 -17.24
N PRO A 124 -2.24 -15.42 -17.87
CA PRO A 124 -1.84 -16.63 -17.15
C PRO A 124 -0.68 -16.36 -16.19
N PRO A 125 -0.59 -17.13 -15.09
CA PRO A 125 0.44 -16.92 -14.06
C PRO A 125 1.88 -16.97 -14.57
N ALA A 126 2.19 -17.78 -15.55
CA ALA A 126 3.53 -17.89 -16.13
C ALA A 126 3.97 -16.57 -16.78
N GLU A 127 3.11 -15.97 -17.60
CA GLU A 127 3.38 -14.71 -18.28
C GLU A 127 3.63 -13.56 -17.28
N VAL A 128 2.83 -13.51 -16.21
CA VAL A 128 3.01 -12.50 -15.14
C VAL A 128 4.35 -12.65 -14.46
N LEU A 129 4.75 -13.89 -14.14
CA LEU A 129 6.02 -14.16 -13.47
C LEU A 129 7.22 -13.86 -14.38
N ASP A 130 7.18 -14.31 -15.63
CA ASP A 130 8.23 -14.07 -16.61
C ASP A 130 8.43 -12.57 -16.82
N TRP A 131 7.33 -11.84 -17.00
CA TRP A 131 7.40 -10.39 -17.12
C TRP A 131 7.98 -9.70 -15.86
N CYS A 132 7.60 -10.14 -14.66
CA CYS A 132 8.15 -9.60 -13.43
C CYS A 132 9.63 -9.87 -13.25
N MET A 133 10.15 -11.00 -13.76
CA MET A 133 11.57 -11.34 -13.73
C MET A 133 12.37 -10.52 -14.74
N ASP A 134 11.81 -10.27 -15.91
CA ASP A 134 12.47 -9.53 -16.98
C ASP A 134 12.40 -8.01 -16.82
N TYR A 135 11.37 -7.52 -16.16
CA TYR A 135 11.18 -6.09 -15.99
C TYR A 135 12.22 -5.49 -15.04
N ARG A 136 13.21 -4.84 -15.61
CA ARG A 136 14.28 -4.14 -14.88
C ARG A 136 14.40 -2.71 -15.40
N ARG A 137 14.51 -1.76 -14.48
CA ARG A 137 14.76 -0.36 -14.79
C ARG A 137 15.96 0.14 -14.01
N LEU A 138 16.90 0.74 -14.73
CA LEU A 138 18.01 1.44 -14.10
C LEU A 138 17.50 2.76 -13.52
N ASP A 139 17.84 3.02 -12.28
CA ASP A 139 17.50 4.27 -11.59
C ASP A 139 18.66 4.72 -10.69
N TYR A 140 18.70 6.00 -10.41
CA TYR A 140 19.67 6.57 -9.48
C TYR A 140 19.20 6.39 -8.04
N ALA A 141 20.14 6.06 -7.15
CA ALA A 141 19.87 6.00 -5.73
C ALA A 141 19.36 7.36 -5.23
N ARG A 142 18.31 7.34 -4.40
CA ARG A 142 17.82 8.55 -3.76
C ARG A 142 18.68 8.90 -2.57
N MET A 143 18.74 10.18 -2.23
CA MET A 143 19.39 10.63 -1.02
C MET A 143 18.82 9.87 0.20
N GLY A 144 19.71 9.30 1.01
CA GLY A 144 19.34 8.47 2.16
C GLY A 144 19.19 6.96 1.90
N LEU A 145 19.32 6.49 0.64
CA LEU A 145 19.42 5.06 0.35
C LEU A 145 20.87 4.63 0.49
N SER A 146 21.13 3.67 1.37
CA SER A 146 22.42 3.02 1.47
C SER A 146 22.55 1.97 0.37
N LEU A 147 23.62 2.06 -0.44
CA LEU A 147 23.93 1.07 -1.48
C LEU A 147 24.40 -0.28 -0.91
N ILE A 148 24.67 -0.34 0.40
CA ILE A 148 25.20 -1.53 1.10
C ILE A 148 24.13 -2.64 1.25
N HIS A 149 22.86 -2.32 1.13
CA HIS A 149 21.75 -3.26 1.28
C HIS A 149 21.10 -3.69 -0.04
N ILE A 150 21.78 -3.49 -1.16
CA ILE A 150 21.35 -4.01 -2.47
C ILE A 150 22.15 -5.29 -2.75
N SER A 151 21.78 -6.34 -2.03
CA SER A 151 22.26 -7.70 -2.28
C SER A 151 21.06 -8.61 -2.53
#